data_4be50d7c36dc2e2a2b21fbd2f661d477
#
_entry.id   4be50d7c36dc2e2a2b21fbd2f661d477
#
_cell.length_a   1.000
_cell.length_b   1.000
_cell.length_c   1.000
_cell.angle_alpha   90.00
_cell.angle_beta   90.00
_cell.angle_gamma   90.00
#
_symmetry.space_group_name_H-M   'P 1'
#
loop_
_entity.id
_entity.type
_entity.pdbx_description
1 polymer ?
#
loop_
_entity_poly.entity_id
_entity_poly.type
_entity_poly.pdbx_seq_one_letter_code
_entity_poly.pdbx_strand_id
1 'polypeptide(L)'
;MNETPDPGPALLPALHAERGGAAVHVALGPVLLSKASVSEQDNCAYVLTCTVTGAQLLVDAADDAPAVLGLLAAAADAAGRAAVDLVAVVTTHGHWDHHRALPEVLAATGAASLVGRADAGDLPVPADRLLDHGDVVTVGALAVEVVHLRGHTPGSVALVVPGADGHPGLALTGDSLFPGGVGNTWQDPARFSSLLSDVTERLLDALPGDTLVQPGHGDGTTVGAERGSVALWRERGW
;
A
#
# COMPACT_ATOMS: atom_id res chain seq x y z
N MET A 1 -27.80 -4.80 10.83
CA MET A 1 -27.03 -4.53 9.60
C MET A 1 -26.58 -3.07 9.70
N ASN A 2 -25.32 -2.86 10.12
CA ASN A 2 -24.72 -1.51 10.07
C ASN A 2 -24.17 -1.34 8.64
N GLU A 3 -24.91 -0.60 7.81
CA GLU A 3 -24.34 -0.10 6.57
C GLU A 3 -23.23 0.89 6.96
N THR A 4 -21.98 0.54 6.66
CA THR A 4 -20.89 1.53 6.64
C THR A 4 -21.31 2.60 5.64
N PRO A 5 -21.29 3.89 5.98
CA PRO A 5 -21.68 4.93 5.04
C PRO A 5 -20.70 4.89 3.84
N ASP A 6 -21.25 4.77 2.64
CA ASP A 6 -20.49 4.99 1.40
C ASP A 6 -19.86 6.40 1.48
N PRO A 7 -18.52 6.54 1.47
CA PRO A 7 -17.86 7.84 1.62
C PRO A 7 -18.16 8.82 0.48
N GLY A 8 -18.91 8.42 -0.53
CA GLY A 8 -19.26 9.24 -1.68
C GLY A 8 -18.07 9.51 -2.62
N PRO A 9 -18.34 9.84 -3.89
CA PRO A 9 -17.31 9.86 -4.95
C PRO A 9 -16.19 10.91 -4.76
N ALA A 10 -16.36 11.90 -3.89
CA ALA A 10 -15.35 12.96 -3.69
C ALA A 10 -14.33 12.64 -2.58
N LEU A 11 -14.61 11.70 -1.69
CA LEU A 11 -13.72 11.32 -0.56
C LEU A 11 -12.90 10.05 -0.83
N LEU A 12 -13.32 9.24 -1.82
CA LEU A 12 -12.67 7.98 -2.17
C LEU A 12 -11.16 8.10 -2.46
N PRO A 13 -10.66 9.08 -3.24
CA PRO A 13 -9.24 9.17 -3.53
C PRO A 13 -8.38 9.40 -2.29
N ALA A 14 -8.79 10.30 -1.40
CA ALA A 14 -8.00 10.67 -0.23
C ALA A 14 -7.94 9.55 0.81
N LEU A 15 -9.06 8.86 1.09
CA LEU A 15 -9.14 7.84 2.15
C LEU A 15 -8.44 8.29 3.43
N HIS A 16 -8.86 9.43 3.96
CA HIS A 16 -8.27 9.96 5.18
C HIS A 16 -8.51 9.02 6.37
N ALA A 17 -7.45 8.66 7.09
CA ALA A 17 -7.50 7.88 8.31
C ALA A 17 -6.84 8.68 9.44
N GLU A 18 -7.61 9.05 10.45
CA GLU A 18 -7.07 9.75 11.62
C GLU A 18 -6.21 8.80 12.46
N ARG A 19 -5.06 9.29 12.92
CA ARG A 19 -4.20 8.54 13.84
C ARG A 19 -4.95 8.16 15.11
N GLY A 20 -4.90 6.86 15.44
CA GLY A 20 -5.61 6.31 16.60
C GLY A 20 -7.13 6.33 16.44
N GLY A 21 -7.64 6.72 15.28
CA GLY A 21 -9.04 6.65 14.92
C GLY A 21 -9.48 5.25 14.48
N ALA A 22 -10.76 5.15 14.09
CA ALA A 22 -11.25 3.91 13.50
C ALA A 22 -10.65 3.67 12.13
N ALA A 23 -10.47 2.41 11.77
CA ALA A 23 -10.05 2.03 10.42
C ALA A 23 -11.07 2.49 9.37
N VAL A 24 -10.58 2.95 8.22
CA VAL A 24 -11.40 3.30 7.05
C VAL A 24 -11.47 2.08 6.13
N HIS A 25 -12.69 1.73 5.70
CA HIS A 25 -12.93 0.58 4.83
C HIS A 25 -13.60 1.00 3.53
N VAL A 26 -13.10 0.48 2.39
CA VAL A 26 -13.67 0.72 1.06
C VAL A 26 -13.75 -0.56 0.28
N ALA A 27 -14.95 -0.89 -0.21
CA ALA A 27 -15.16 -2.03 -1.09
C ALA A 27 -14.85 -1.63 -2.55
N LEU A 28 -13.93 -2.37 -3.17
CA LEU A 28 -13.50 -2.20 -4.55
C LEU A 28 -13.72 -3.52 -5.31
N GLY A 29 -14.96 -3.92 -5.46
CA GLY A 29 -15.33 -5.19 -6.09
C GLY A 29 -14.83 -6.40 -5.30
N PRO A 30 -13.86 -7.17 -5.84
CA PRO A 30 -13.38 -8.39 -5.19
C PRO A 30 -12.46 -8.14 -4.00
N VAL A 31 -12.05 -6.88 -3.75
CA VAL A 31 -11.18 -6.51 -2.65
C VAL A 31 -11.87 -5.50 -1.72
N LEU A 32 -11.77 -5.74 -0.41
CA LEU A 32 -12.02 -4.73 0.63
C LEU A 32 -10.68 -4.15 1.04
N LEU A 33 -10.47 -2.87 0.76
CA LEU A 33 -9.33 -2.09 1.29
C LEU A 33 -9.68 -1.58 2.68
N SER A 34 -8.78 -1.82 3.64
CA SER A 34 -8.85 -1.22 4.99
C SER A 34 -7.57 -0.45 5.27
N LYS A 35 -7.69 0.75 5.82
CA LYS A 35 -6.58 1.67 6.11
C LYS A 35 -6.64 2.16 7.54
N ALA A 36 -5.49 2.26 8.19
CA ALA A 36 -5.31 2.95 9.46
C ALA A 36 -4.01 3.78 9.46
N SER A 37 -4.01 4.92 10.15
CA SER A 37 -2.81 5.68 10.49
C SER A 37 -2.29 5.19 11.84
N VAL A 38 -1.04 4.70 11.89
CA VAL A 38 -0.50 3.94 13.02
C VAL A 38 0.73 4.59 13.69
N SER A 39 1.14 5.78 13.26
CA SER A 39 2.30 6.47 13.84
C SER A 39 2.13 7.98 13.94
N GLU A 40 3.09 8.66 14.59
CA GLU A 40 3.15 10.14 14.65
C GLU A 40 3.54 10.78 13.31
N GLN A 41 4.17 10.02 12.43
CA GLN A 41 4.52 10.43 11.07
C GLN A 41 3.39 10.14 10.08
N ASP A 42 2.20 9.76 10.57
CA ASP A 42 1.04 9.40 9.75
C ASP A 42 1.32 8.20 8.81
N ASN A 43 2.18 7.25 9.26
CA ASN A 43 2.39 6.01 8.52
C ASN A 43 1.07 5.23 8.41
N CYS A 44 0.79 4.80 7.20
CA CYS A 44 -0.40 4.03 6.88
C CYS A 44 -0.10 2.53 6.85
N ALA A 45 -0.90 1.75 7.58
CA ALA A 45 -1.00 0.32 7.40
C ALA A 45 -2.26 0.00 6.58
N TYR A 46 -2.13 -0.93 5.63
CA TYR A 46 -3.24 -1.33 4.76
C TYR A 46 -3.51 -2.82 4.86
N VAL A 47 -4.79 -3.20 4.82
CA VAL A 47 -5.20 -4.60 4.68
C VAL A 47 -6.02 -4.75 3.41
N LEU A 48 -5.58 -5.61 2.51
CA LEU A 48 -6.35 -6.08 1.37
C LEU A 48 -7.05 -7.39 1.76
N THR A 49 -8.36 -7.37 1.86
CA THR A 49 -9.15 -8.57 2.14
C THR A 49 -9.86 -9.05 0.89
N CYS A 50 -9.63 -10.29 0.49
CA CYS A 50 -10.39 -10.95 -0.58
C CYS A 50 -11.83 -11.16 -0.12
N THR A 51 -12.80 -10.52 -0.78
CA THR A 51 -14.22 -10.61 -0.39
C THR A 51 -14.80 -12.02 -0.62
N VAL A 52 -14.19 -12.81 -1.54
CA VAL A 52 -14.62 -14.17 -1.84
C VAL A 52 -14.17 -15.17 -0.78
N THR A 53 -12.89 -15.13 -0.38
CA THR A 53 -12.30 -16.14 0.52
C THR A 53 -12.15 -15.66 1.96
N GLY A 54 -11.96 -14.35 2.18
CA GLY A 54 -11.59 -13.76 3.47
C GLY A 54 -10.08 -13.68 3.70
N ALA A 55 -9.25 -14.22 2.80
CA ALA A 55 -7.79 -14.11 2.90
C ALA A 55 -7.34 -12.64 2.89
N GLN A 56 -6.35 -12.33 3.73
CA GLN A 56 -5.85 -10.97 3.95
C GLN A 56 -4.37 -10.84 3.60
N LEU A 57 -3.99 -9.69 3.05
CA LEU A 57 -2.63 -9.22 2.89
C LEU A 57 -2.46 -7.94 3.69
N LEU A 58 -1.50 -7.91 4.60
CA LEU A 58 -1.08 -6.67 5.26
C LEU A 58 0.01 -6.00 4.43
N VAL A 59 -0.07 -4.69 4.26
CA VAL A 59 0.96 -3.86 3.62
C VAL A 59 1.43 -2.84 4.64
N ASP A 60 2.71 -2.89 4.94
CA ASP A 60 3.44 -2.15 5.96
C ASP A 60 2.91 -2.38 7.41
N ALA A 61 3.61 -3.23 8.14
CA ALA A 61 3.49 -3.31 9.59
C ALA A 61 4.29 -2.15 10.22
N ALA A 62 3.85 -0.91 9.95
CA ALA A 62 4.64 0.30 10.09
C ALA A 62 5.01 0.61 11.54
N ASP A 63 4.02 0.68 12.42
CA ASP A 63 4.21 0.96 13.85
C ASP A 63 3.02 0.40 14.66
N ASP A 64 3.07 0.45 16.02
CA ASP A 64 1.95 0.09 16.90
C ASP A 64 1.33 -1.29 16.56
N ALA A 65 2.05 -2.37 16.86
CA ALA A 65 1.60 -3.74 16.58
C ALA A 65 0.18 -4.03 17.08
N PRO A 66 -0.26 -3.60 18.28
CA PRO A 66 -1.66 -3.69 18.71
C PRO A 66 -2.64 -3.01 17.75
N ALA A 67 -2.32 -1.81 17.21
CA ALA A 67 -3.19 -1.12 16.26
C ALA A 67 -3.26 -1.87 14.92
N VAL A 68 -2.11 -2.38 14.42
CA VAL A 68 -2.05 -3.19 13.20
C VAL A 68 -2.84 -4.50 13.34
N LEU A 69 -2.71 -5.20 14.47
CA LEU A 69 -3.50 -6.42 14.75
C LEU A 69 -5.00 -6.09 14.87
N GLY A 70 -5.33 -4.94 15.45
CA GLY A 70 -6.70 -4.42 15.50
C GLY A 70 -7.26 -4.12 14.11
N LEU A 71 -6.44 -3.56 13.20
CA LEU A 71 -6.82 -3.32 11.80
C LEU A 71 -7.15 -4.63 11.07
N LEU A 72 -6.36 -5.70 11.27
CA LEU A 72 -6.65 -7.01 10.68
C LEU A 72 -7.99 -7.56 11.14
N ALA A 73 -8.28 -7.46 12.43
CA ALA A 73 -9.56 -7.89 13.00
C ALA A 73 -10.73 -7.05 12.48
N ALA A 74 -10.58 -5.71 12.43
CA ALA A 74 -11.60 -4.81 11.89
C ALA A 74 -11.85 -5.06 10.39
N ALA A 75 -10.80 -5.35 9.62
CA ALA A 75 -10.92 -5.70 8.19
C ALA A 75 -11.66 -7.04 7.99
N ALA A 76 -11.41 -8.04 8.85
CA ALA A 76 -12.13 -9.30 8.82
C ALA A 76 -13.62 -9.09 9.13
N ASP A 77 -13.93 -8.34 10.19
CA ASP A 77 -15.32 -8.02 10.58
C ASP A 77 -16.06 -7.25 9.47
N ALA A 78 -15.42 -6.21 8.90
CA ALA A 78 -15.98 -5.43 7.78
C ALA A 78 -16.23 -6.28 6.53
N ALA A 79 -15.43 -7.35 6.32
CA ALA A 79 -15.66 -8.34 5.26
C ALA A 79 -16.67 -9.44 5.64
N GLY A 80 -17.30 -9.37 6.81
CA GLY A 80 -18.23 -10.38 7.33
C GLY A 80 -17.56 -11.72 7.65
N ARG A 81 -16.28 -11.69 8.07
CA ARG A 81 -15.49 -12.89 8.41
C ARG A 81 -15.33 -13.03 9.92
N ALA A 82 -15.45 -14.27 10.40
CA ALA A 82 -15.38 -14.56 11.84
C ALA A 82 -13.94 -14.58 12.39
N ALA A 83 -12.93 -14.63 11.52
CA ALA A 83 -11.52 -14.72 11.92
C ALA A 83 -10.61 -14.02 10.90
N VAL A 84 -9.45 -13.58 11.37
CA VAL A 84 -8.32 -13.11 10.55
C VAL A 84 -7.71 -14.30 9.81
N ASP A 85 -7.45 -14.12 8.51
CA ASP A 85 -6.76 -15.09 7.64
C ASP A 85 -5.61 -14.36 6.90
N LEU A 86 -4.60 -13.93 7.68
CA LEU A 86 -3.45 -13.20 7.15
C LEU A 86 -2.47 -14.17 6.46
N VAL A 87 -2.37 -14.07 5.14
CA VAL A 87 -1.47 -14.95 4.35
C VAL A 87 -0.05 -14.42 4.30
N ALA A 88 0.13 -13.09 4.28
CA ALA A 88 1.46 -12.48 4.23
C ALA A 88 1.43 -11.01 4.71
N VAL A 89 2.61 -10.51 5.05
CA VAL A 89 2.92 -9.09 5.24
C VAL A 89 3.89 -8.68 4.14
N VAL A 90 3.53 -7.69 3.33
CA VAL A 90 4.46 -7.04 2.39
C VAL A 90 4.96 -5.75 3.01
N THR A 91 6.28 -5.61 3.12
CA THR A 91 6.93 -4.32 3.41
C THR A 91 7.24 -3.64 2.09
N THR A 92 6.69 -2.43 1.88
CA THR A 92 6.84 -1.69 0.61
C THR A 92 8.27 -1.30 0.33
N HIS A 93 9.04 -0.96 1.38
CA HIS A 93 10.46 -0.59 1.26
C HIS A 93 11.20 -0.68 2.62
N GLY A 94 12.53 -0.57 2.60
CA GLY A 94 13.41 -0.87 3.74
C GLY A 94 13.51 0.21 4.81
N HIS A 95 12.72 1.31 4.80
CA HIS A 95 12.78 2.28 5.88
C HIS A 95 12.11 1.75 7.14
N TRP A 96 12.76 2.00 8.27
CA TRP A 96 12.42 1.47 9.58
C TRP A 96 10.98 1.78 10.04
N ASP A 97 10.42 2.89 9.63
CA ASP A 97 9.06 3.33 9.96
C ASP A 97 7.96 2.61 9.17
N HIS A 98 8.31 1.74 8.22
CA HIS A 98 7.38 0.86 7.51
C HIS A 98 7.37 -0.58 8.01
N HIS A 99 8.24 -0.92 8.98
CA HIS A 99 8.36 -2.31 9.46
C HIS A 99 8.66 -2.43 10.96
N ARG A 100 8.47 -1.37 11.76
CA ARG A 100 8.73 -1.42 13.21
C ARG A 100 7.92 -2.52 13.92
N ALA A 101 6.64 -2.65 13.57
CA ALA A 101 5.75 -3.66 14.15
C ALA A 101 5.89 -5.04 13.50
N LEU A 102 6.66 -5.18 12.42
CA LEU A 102 6.76 -6.42 11.65
C LEU A 102 7.10 -7.65 12.50
N PRO A 103 8.13 -7.63 13.39
CA PRO A 103 8.47 -8.81 14.19
C PRO A 103 7.32 -9.28 15.09
N GLU A 104 6.60 -8.34 15.72
CA GLU A 104 5.49 -8.65 16.63
C GLU A 104 4.27 -9.17 15.87
N VAL A 105 3.96 -8.57 14.72
CA VAL A 105 2.85 -9.02 13.86
C VAL A 105 3.11 -10.42 13.32
N LEU A 106 4.33 -10.71 12.84
CA LEU A 106 4.68 -12.06 12.37
C LEU A 106 4.62 -13.09 13.50
N ALA A 107 5.11 -12.74 14.69
CA ALA A 107 5.05 -13.63 15.84
C ALA A 107 3.61 -13.93 16.28
N ALA A 108 2.69 -12.97 16.17
CA ALA A 108 1.29 -13.12 16.54
C ALA A 108 0.46 -13.89 15.50
N THR A 109 0.83 -13.80 14.22
CA THR A 109 -0.01 -14.32 13.11
C THR A 109 0.58 -15.54 12.41
N GLY A 110 1.90 -15.71 12.44
CA GLY A 110 2.58 -16.74 11.66
C GLY A 110 2.59 -16.49 10.15
N ALA A 111 2.23 -15.28 9.71
CA ALA A 111 2.19 -14.92 8.30
C ALA A 111 3.59 -14.87 7.68
N ALA A 112 3.68 -15.02 6.36
CA ALA A 112 4.94 -14.89 5.63
C ALA A 112 5.36 -13.41 5.49
N SER A 113 6.67 -13.12 5.58
CA SER A 113 7.26 -11.78 5.35
C SER A 113 7.74 -11.65 3.90
N LEU A 114 7.29 -10.63 3.20
CA LEU A 114 7.63 -10.33 1.81
C LEU A 114 8.17 -8.91 1.68
N VAL A 115 9.21 -8.72 0.84
CA VAL A 115 9.82 -7.40 0.60
C VAL A 115 10.50 -7.36 -0.76
N GLY A 116 10.66 -6.18 -1.35
CA GLY A 116 11.47 -5.99 -2.55
C GLY A 116 12.92 -6.44 -2.33
N ARG A 117 13.46 -7.19 -3.29
CA ARG A 117 14.76 -7.90 -3.15
C ARG A 117 15.90 -7.02 -2.64
N ALA A 118 16.01 -5.79 -3.12
CA ALA A 118 17.14 -4.94 -2.79
C ALA A 118 17.07 -4.32 -1.38
N ASP A 119 15.89 -4.34 -0.75
CA ASP A 119 15.67 -3.80 0.60
C ASP A 119 15.60 -4.91 1.68
N ALA A 120 15.76 -6.18 1.31
CA ALA A 120 15.61 -7.29 2.25
C ALA A 120 16.60 -7.25 3.43
N GLY A 121 17.76 -6.65 3.21
CA GLY A 121 18.79 -6.48 4.24
C GLY A 121 18.47 -5.44 5.32
N ASP A 122 17.48 -4.59 5.07
CA ASP A 122 17.10 -3.50 5.97
C ASP A 122 15.97 -3.92 6.95
N LEU A 123 15.33 -5.08 6.72
CA LEU A 123 14.28 -5.58 7.59
C LEU A 123 14.84 -6.13 8.93
N PRO A 124 14.08 -5.98 10.03
CA PRO A 124 14.48 -6.50 11.36
C PRO A 124 14.41 -8.02 11.47
N VAL A 125 13.78 -8.68 10.49
CA VAL A 125 13.64 -10.13 10.41
C VAL A 125 13.89 -10.59 8.96
N PRO A 126 14.39 -11.81 8.74
CA PRO A 126 14.54 -12.35 7.40
C PRO A 126 13.19 -12.40 6.65
N ALA A 127 13.19 -12.04 5.37
CA ALA A 127 12.03 -12.21 4.53
C ALA A 127 11.90 -13.66 4.03
N ASP A 128 10.67 -14.19 4.02
CA ASP A 128 10.38 -15.52 3.48
C ASP A 128 10.38 -15.54 1.95
N ARG A 129 10.00 -14.41 1.33
CA ARG A 129 10.00 -14.26 -0.13
C ARG A 129 10.49 -12.87 -0.53
N LEU A 130 11.41 -12.84 -1.51
CA LEU A 130 11.88 -11.63 -2.16
C LEU A 130 11.02 -11.35 -3.39
N LEU A 131 10.61 -10.08 -3.54
CA LEU A 131 9.75 -9.63 -4.63
C LEU A 131 10.57 -8.92 -5.71
N ASP A 132 10.24 -9.24 -6.96
CA ASP A 132 10.76 -8.59 -8.16
C ASP A 132 9.62 -7.95 -8.97
N HIS A 133 9.95 -7.05 -9.90
CA HIS A 133 8.96 -6.46 -10.80
C HIS A 133 8.24 -7.51 -11.64
N GLY A 134 6.92 -7.44 -11.66
CA GLY A 134 6.05 -8.37 -12.38
C GLY A 134 5.70 -9.63 -11.60
N ASP A 135 6.21 -9.79 -10.38
CA ASP A 135 5.71 -10.83 -9.48
C ASP A 135 4.22 -10.62 -9.15
N VAL A 136 3.57 -11.71 -8.76
CA VAL A 136 2.20 -11.69 -8.25
C VAL A 136 2.15 -12.28 -6.86
N VAL A 137 1.50 -11.58 -5.94
CA VAL A 137 1.14 -12.07 -4.61
C VAL A 137 -0.33 -12.50 -4.65
N THR A 138 -0.58 -13.79 -4.44
CA THR A 138 -1.95 -14.33 -4.42
C THR A 138 -2.54 -14.20 -3.02
N VAL A 139 -3.73 -13.59 -2.93
CA VAL A 139 -4.48 -13.38 -1.69
C VAL A 139 -5.88 -13.95 -1.87
N GLY A 140 -6.06 -15.22 -1.56
CA GLY A 140 -7.28 -15.93 -1.88
C GLY A 140 -7.52 -15.96 -3.39
N ALA A 141 -8.58 -15.31 -3.86
CA ALA A 141 -8.90 -15.17 -5.29
C ALA A 141 -8.30 -13.90 -5.93
N LEU A 142 -7.62 -13.05 -5.16
CA LEU A 142 -6.99 -11.84 -5.69
C LEU A 142 -5.59 -12.13 -6.22
N ALA A 143 -5.26 -11.49 -7.36
CA ALA A 143 -3.91 -11.37 -7.87
C ALA A 143 -3.42 -9.94 -7.62
N VAL A 144 -2.42 -9.77 -6.77
CA VAL A 144 -1.81 -8.47 -6.44
C VAL A 144 -0.48 -8.38 -7.15
N GLU A 145 -0.39 -7.47 -8.13
CA GLU A 145 0.81 -7.30 -8.95
C GLU A 145 1.87 -6.48 -8.21
N VAL A 146 3.14 -6.85 -8.35
CA VAL A 146 4.28 -6.17 -7.76
C VAL A 146 4.94 -5.27 -8.80
N VAL A 147 5.03 -3.99 -8.51
CA VAL A 147 5.66 -2.98 -9.38
C VAL A 147 6.87 -2.39 -8.66
N HIS A 148 8.08 -2.66 -9.16
CA HIS A 148 9.31 -2.11 -8.59
C HIS A 148 9.50 -0.64 -8.98
N LEU A 149 9.75 0.24 -7.99
CA LEU A 149 9.85 1.70 -8.14
C LEU A 149 11.14 2.20 -7.48
N ARG A 150 12.25 2.16 -8.22
CA ARG A 150 13.59 2.48 -7.70
C ARG A 150 13.81 3.97 -7.50
N GLY A 151 14.35 4.35 -6.35
CA GLY A 151 14.81 5.73 -6.12
C GLY A 151 14.60 6.20 -4.71
N HIS A 152 13.39 6.09 -4.14
CA HIS A 152 13.19 6.32 -2.70
C HIS A 152 14.02 5.32 -1.88
N THR A 153 13.90 4.03 -2.15
CA THR A 153 14.90 3.01 -1.81
C THR A 153 15.26 2.19 -3.04
N PRO A 154 16.33 1.38 -3.01
CA PRO A 154 16.67 0.51 -4.13
C PRO A 154 15.63 -0.57 -4.41
N GLY A 155 14.93 -1.05 -3.36
CA GLY A 155 13.99 -2.16 -3.41
C GLY A 155 12.52 -1.76 -3.27
N SER A 156 12.16 -0.47 -3.31
CA SER A 156 10.77 -0.02 -3.18
C SER A 156 9.83 -0.71 -4.16
N VAL A 157 8.71 -1.22 -3.67
CA VAL A 157 7.66 -1.85 -4.48
C VAL A 157 6.32 -1.17 -4.23
N ALA A 158 5.53 -1.03 -5.30
CA ALA A 158 4.10 -0.79 -5.20
C ALA A 158 3.34 -2.10 -5.41
N LEU A 159 2.16 -2.19 -4.82
CA LEU A 159 1.23 -3.30 -4.99
C LEU A 159 0.01 -2.80 -5.76
N VAL A 160 -0.31 -3.46 -6.87
CA VAL A 160 -1.40 -3.05 -7.76
C VAL A 160 -2.47 -4.14 -7.81
N VAL A 161 -3.71 -3.74 -7.55
CA VAL A 161 -4.90 -4.56 -7.81
C VAL A 161 -5.63 -3.92 -8.99
N PRO A 162 -5.76 -4.60 -10.12
CA PRO A 162 -6.50 -4.09 -11.28
C PRO A 162 -7.97 -3.83 -10.94
N GLY A 163 -8.55 -2.81 -11.54
CA GLY A 163 -9.99 -2.53 -11.42
C GLY A 163 -10.84 -3.66 -12.02
N ALA A 164 -11.97 -3.93 -11.40
CA ALA A 164 -12.89 -4.98 -11.83
C ALA A 164 -14.34 -4.61 -11.52
N ASP A 165 -15.28 -5.15 -12.29
CA ASP A 165 -16.72 -5.03 -12.06
C ASP A 165 -17.22 -3.59 -11.91
N GLY A 166 -16.61 -2.65 -12.64
CA GLY A 166 -16.96 -1.21 -12.58
C GLY A 166 -16.35 -0.45 -11.40
N HIS A 167 -15.49 -1.10 -10.60
CA HIS A 167 -14.72 -0.47 -9.54
C HIS A 167 -13.32 -0.07 -10.04
N PRO A 168 -12.76 1.07 -9.54
CA PRO A 168 -11.42 1.49 -9.88
C PRO A 168 -10.36 0.49 -9.40
N GLY A 169 -9.21 0.49 -10.03
CA GLY A 169 -8.04 -0.20 -9.54
C GLY A 169 -7.44 0.50 -8.29
N LEU A 170 -6.50 -0.17 -7.66
CA LEU A 170 -5.80 0.29 -6.46
C LEU A 170 -4.29 0.11 -6.64
N ALA A 171 -3.51 1.12 -6.29
CA ALA A 171 -2.06 1.08 -6.17
C ALA A 171 -1.65 1.53 -4.76
N LEU A 172 -1.06 0.64 -3.97
CA LEU A 172 -0.41 0.94 -2.71
C LEU A 172 1.06 1.23 -3.01
N THR A 173 1.47 2.48 -2.92
CA THR A 173 2.74 2.95 -3.52
C THR A 173 3.89 3.07 -2.54
N GLY A 174 3.65 2.78 -1.24
CA GLY A 174 4.63 3.14 -0.22
C GLY A 174 5.07 4.58 -0.41
N ASP A 175 6.33 4.84 -0.23
CA ASP A 175 6.89 6.20 -0.35
C ASP A 175 7.40 6.55 -1.75
N SER A 176 6.82 5.92 -2.79
CA SER A 176 7.24 6.20 -4.17
C SER A 176 6.41 7.28 -4.86
N LEU A 177 5.10 7.36 -4.61
CA LEU A 177 4.18 8.34 -5.20
C LEU A 177 3.19 8.84 -4.17
N PHE A 178 3.11 10.15 -4.02
CA PHE A 178 2.21 10.90 -3.13
C PHE A 178 1.35 11.87 -3.91
N PRO A 179 0.29 12.43 -3.31
CA PRO A 179 -0.36 13.60 -3.85
C PRO A 179 0.64 14.73 -4.13
N GLY A 180 0.76 15.14 -5.39
CA GLY A 180 1.61 16.26 -5.82
C GLY A 180 3.08 15.95 -6.03
N GLY A 181 3.54 14.69 -5.96
CA GLY A 181 4.94 14.37 -6.24
C GLY A 181 5.38 12.94 -5.97
N VAL A 182 6.61 12.66 -6.35
CA VAL A 182 7.30 11.42 -5.99
C VAL A 182 7.95 11.57 -4.60
N GLY A 183 8.26 10.42 -3.98
CA GLY A 183 8.89 10.37 -2.66
C GLY A 183 10.28 10.99 -2.61
N ASN A 184 10.74 11.26 -1.39
CA ASN A 184 12.04 11.88 -1.15
C ASN A 184 13.18 11.05 -1.72
N THR A 185 14.09 11.70 -2.43
CA THR A 185 15.30 11.10 -2.99
C THR A 185 16.58 11.78 -2.46
N TRP A 186 16.47 12.55 -1.38
CA TRP A 186 17.55 13.28 -0.68
C TRP A 186 18.38 14.16 -1.62
N GLN A 187 17.71 14.80 -2.59
CA GLN A 187 18.33 15.65 -3.60
C GLN A 187 19.41 14.94 -4.45
N ASP A 188 19.34 13.61 -4.53
CA ASP A 188 20.17 12.82 -5.44
C ASP A 188 19.50 12.76 -6.82
N PRO A 189 20.11 13.37 -7.86
CA PRO A 189 19.51 13.44 -9.20
C PRO A 189 19.33 12.08 -9.86
N ALA A 190 20.19 11.12 -9.57
CA ALA A 190 20.11 9.78 -10.15
C ALA A 190 18.96 9.00 -9.54
N ARG A 191 18.78 9.07 -8.22
CA ARG A 191 17.65 8.49 -7.50
C ARG A 191 16.33 9.13 -7.95
N PHE A 192 16.28 10.47 -8.05
CA PHE A 192 15.10 11.19 -8.53
C PHE A 192 14.74 10.80 -9.96
N SER A 193 15.71 10.80 -10.88
CA SER A 193 15.49 10.40 -12.28
C SER A 193 14.95 8.98 -12.39
N SER A 194 15.50 8.04 -11.59
CA SER A 194 15.07 6.65 -11.55
C SER A 194 13.63 6.53 -11.06
N LEU A 195 13.31 7.19 -9.93
CA LEU A 195 11.98 7.12 -9.33
C LEU A 195 10.93 7.76 -10.24
N LEU A 196 11.22 8.94 -10.78
CA LEU A 196 10.30 9.63 -11.69
C LEU A 196 10.04 8.82 -12.96
N SER A 197 11.07 8.16 -13.52
CA SER A 197 10.91 7.28 -14.69
C SER A 197 10.04 6.08 -14.37
N ASP A 198 10.38 5.33 -13.29
CA ASP A 198 9.63 4.14 -12.90
C ASP A 198 8.16 4.48 -12.54
N VAL A 199 7.90 5.57 -11.79
CA VAL A 199 6.54 6.02 -11.47
C VAL A 199 5.78 6.42 -12.74
N THR A 200 6.41 7.17 -13.65
CA THR A 200 5.77 7.58 -14.89
C THR A 200 5.41 6.39 -15.76
N GLU A 201 6.39 5.53 -16.07
CA GLU A 201 6.23 4.44 -17.04
C GLU A 201 5.37 3.30 -16.48
N ARG A 202 5.52 2.97 -15.18
CA ARG A 202 4.94 1.76 -14.60
C ARG A 202 3.63 1.98 -13.85
N LEU A 203 3.33 3.23 -13.47
CA LEU A 203 2.07 3.59 -12.82
C LEU A 203 1.27 4.59 -13.65
N LEU A 204 1.81 5.80 -13.88
CA LEU A 204 1.02 6.89 -14.45
C LEU A 204 0.61 6.64 -15.91
N ASP A 205 1.48 6.06 -16.72
CA ASP A 205 1.19 5.73 -18.13
C ASP A 205 0.50 4.38 -18.28
N ALA A 206 0.77 3.44 -17.37
CA ALA A 206 0.29 2.06 -17.46
C ALA A 206 -1.12 1.85 -16.89
N LEU A 207 -1.50 2.57 -15.83
CA LEU A 207 -2.76 2.33 -15.11
C LEU A 207 -3.87 3.29 -15.56
N PRO A 208 -5.15 2.89 -15.48
CA PRO A 208 -6.29 3.78 -15.69
C PRO A 208 -6.27 5.01 -14.79
N GLY A 209 -6.82 6.13 -15.27
CA GLY A 209 -6.78 7.41 -14.55
C GLY A 209 -7.58 7.42 -13.24
N ASP A 210 -8.59 6.58 -13.12
CA ASP A 210 -9.42 6.41 -11.92
C ASP A 210 -8.79 5.47 -10.87
N THR A 211 -7.66 4.82 -11.17
CA THR A 211 -6.93 3.99 -10.22
C THR A 211 -6.58 4.81 -8.97
N LEU A 212 -7.01 4.33 -7.80
CA LEU A 212 -6.71 4.93 -6.51
C LEU A 212 -5.23 4.72 -6.17
N VAL A 213 -4.56 5.77 -5.73
CA VAL A 213 -3.17 5.74 -5.25
C VAL A 213 -3.17 5.99 -3.75
N GLN A 214 -2.64 5.07 -2.98
CA GLN A 214 -2.54 5.15 -1.53
C GLN A 214 -1.08 5.04 -1.10
N PRO A 215 -0.47 6.13 -0.61
CA PRO A 215 0.94 6.20 -0.24
C PRO A 215 1.22 5.59 1.14
N GLY A 216 2.49 5.53 1.52
CA GLY A 216 2.93 5.07 2.84
C GLY A 216 2.57 6.02 3.99
N HIS A 217 2.27 7.30 3.70
CA HIS A 217 1.86 8.30 4.69
C HIS A 217 0.71 9.15 4.18
N GLY A 218 -0.17 9.56 5.09
CA GLY A 218 -1.22 10.55 4.83
C GLY A 218 -2.29 10.10 3.84
N ASP A 219 -2.83 11.07 3.12
CA ASP A 219 -3.96 10.88 2.21
C ASP A 219 -3.52 10.36 0.84
N GLY A 220 -4.47 9.71 0.15
CA GLY A 220 -4.28 9.21 -1.20
C GLY A 220 -4.65 10.20 -2.30
N THR A 221 -4.51 9.74 -3.54
CA THR A 221 -4.85 10.47 -4.77
C THR A 221 -5.32 9.49 -5.85
N THR A 222 -5.33 9.90 -7.11
CA THR A 222 -5.55 9.04 -8.27
C THR A 222 -4.43 9.18 -9.31
N VAL A 223 -4.25 8.16 -10.12
CA VAL A 223 -3.33 8.21 -11.26
C VAL A 223 -3.65 9.40 -12.19
N GLY A 224 -4.94 9.66 -12.45
CA GLY A 224 -5.37 10.76 -13.30
C GLY A 224 -5.07 12.16 -12.74
N ALA A 225 -5.15 12.33 -11.42
CA ALA A 225 -4.82 13.60 -10.76
C ALA A 225 -3.32 13.92 -10.88
N GLU A 226 -2.46 12.91 -10.81
CA GLU A 226 -1.00 13.09 -10.77
C GLU A 226 -0.35 13.09 -12.17
N ARG A 227 -0.91 12.37 -13.13
CA ARG A 227 -0.33 12.19 -14.47
C ARG A 227 0.05 13.50 -15.17
N GLY A 228 -0.77 14.53 -15.03
CA GLY A 228 -0.52 15.84 -15.64
C GLY A 228 0.65 16.63 -15.07
N SER A 229 1.15 16.24 -13.89
CA SER A 229 2.14 17.01 -13.13
C SER A 229 3.60 16.56 -13.32
N VAL A 230 3.84 15.48 -14.08
CA VAL A 230 5.19 14.90 -14.31
C VAL A 230 6.20 15.90 -14.86
N ALA A 231 5.80 16.76 -15.80
CA ALA A 231 6.69 17.79 -16.35
C ALA A 231 7.12 18.82 -15.30
N LEU A 232 6.16 19.22 -14.43
CA LEU A 232 6.42 20.14 -13.32
C LEU A 232 7.38 19.50 -12.29
N TRP A 233 7.17 18.21 -11.94
CA TRP A 233 8.05 17.50 -11.01
C TRP A 233 9.48 17.40 -11.56
N ARG A 234 9.62 17.11 -12.87
CA ARG A 234 10.93 17.07 -13.55
C ARG A 234 11.66 18.40 -13.50
N GLU A 235 10.95 19.50 -13.74
CA GLU A 235 11.51 20.86 -13.68
C GLU A 235 11.92 21.23 -12.24
N ARG A 236 11.09 20.87 -11.26
CA ARG A 236 11.31 21.13 -9.84
C ARG A 236 12.47 20.29 -9.29
N GLY A 237 12.68 19.06 -9.79
CA GLY A 237 13.76 18.17 -9.38
C GLY A 237 13.49 17.39 -8.08
N TRP A 238 12.22 17.34 -7.64
CA TRP A 238 11.77 16.63 -6.43
C TRP A 238 10.26 16.38 -6.49
#